data_c8f4fa673da4ef367fa8d5733feef17b
#
_entry.id   c8f4fa673da4ef367fa8d5733feef17b
#
_cell.length_a   1.000
_cell.length_b   1.000
_cell.length_c   1.000
_cell.angle_alpha   90.00
_cell.angle_beta   90.00
_cell.angle_gamma   90.00
#
_symmetry.space_group_name_H-M   'P 1'
#
loop_
_entity.id
_entity.type
_entity.pdbx_description
1 polymer ?
#
loop_
_entity_poly.entity_id
_entity_poly.type
_entity_poly.pdbx_seq_one_letter_code
_entity_poly.pdbx_strand_id
1 'polypeptide(L)'
;MDKNQIFITSGTEYKRMTKELLEKADLQSHIGDRKKKIGIKPNLVSPSEASWGATTHPEVVAGIIEYLKEHGFRDMVMLEGSWVGDKTREAFETCGFDRLEEEYQVPFWDMQKDKGISVDCGGMELNICERVKEIDFLINVPVLKGHCQTKITCALKNMKGLIPNKEKRRFHSLGLHKPIAHLNMGIRQDFIVVDNICGDLDFEDGGNPVVMNRVMAACDPVLVDAYVCQMMHYEVADVPYVKLAGELGVGCSDISKADVRFLEKGADQRMPMSRKVVELADAVEEVESCSACYGYLIPALEMLKEEGLFEKLDEKICIGQGYRGKTGVLGVGHCTCKFQNYVEGCPPLEGEIYEFLKGYIGGRTPGK
;
A
#
# COMPACT_ATOMS: atom_id res chain seq x y z
N MET A 1 18.80 16.81 0.34
CA MET A 1 18.77 15.95 -0.88
C MET A 1 17.96 16.61 -1.98
N ASP A 2 18.22 16.30 -3.25
CA ASP A 2 17.46 16.84 -4.38
C ASP A 2 16.23 15.97 -4.70
N LYS A 3 15.24 16.54 -5.42
CA LYS A 3 14.00 15.82 -5.74
C LYS A 3 14.18 14.53 -6.54
N ASN A 4 15.25 14.44 -7.33
CA ASN A 4 15.56 13.25 -8.13
C ASN A 4 16.43 12.23 -7.40
N GLN A 5 16.81 12.48 -6.14
CA GLN A 5 17.66 11.58 -5.37
C GLN A 5 16.82 10.56 -4.58
N ILE A 6 17.33 9.33 -4.54
CA ILE A 6 16.83 8.27 -3.66
C ILE A 6 18.03 7.75 -2.88
N PHE A 7 18.06 7.94 -1.57
CA PHE A 7 19.11 7.41 -0.71
C PHE A 7 18.66 6.08 -0.11
N ILE A 8 19.55 5.11 -0.08
CA ILE A 8 19.28 3.76 0.41
C ILE A 8 20.38 3.35 1.37
N THR A 9 19.99 2.96 2.58
CA THR A 9 20.88 2.37 3.59
C THR A 9 20.43 0.96 3.94
N SER A 10 21.35 0.14 4.47
CA SER A 10 21.07 -1.23 4.90
C SER A 10 21.75 -1.54 6.24
N GLY A 11 21.14 -2.44 7.01
CA GLY A 11 21.62 -2.86 8.31
C GLY A 11 20.51 -3.40 9.20
N THR A 12 20.84 -3.73 10.45
CA THR A 12 19.88 -4.31 11.41
C THR A 12 19.54 -3.39 12.59
N GLU A 13 20.25 -2.26 12.72
CA GLU A 13 20.01 -1.25 13.74
C GLU A 13 19.08 -0.18 13.21
N TYR A 14 17.80 -0.55 12.97
CA TYR A 14 16.86 0.21 12.15
C TYR A 14 16.65 1.65 12.61
N LYS A 15 16.56 1.88 13.93
CA LYS A 15 16.42 3.23 14.49
C LYS A 15 17.65 4.09 14.18
N ARG A 16 18.87 3.56 14.40
CA ARG A 16 20.12 4.27 14.12
C ARG A 16 20.29 4.56 12.63
N MET A 17 20.10 3.53 11.78
CA MET A 17 20.28 3.71 10.33
C MET A 17 19.25 4.70 9.75
N THR A 18 18.03 4.76 10.29
CA THR A 18 17.05 5.78 9.90
C THR A 18 17.54 7.18 10.25
N LYS A 19 18.07 7.39 11.46
CA LYS A 19 18.64 8.70 11.86
C LYS A 19 19.79 9.10 10.95
N GLU A 20 20.76 8.20 10.69
CA GLU A 20 21.90 8.45 9.81
C GLU A 20 21.46 8.76 8.37
N LEU A 21 20.42 8.08 7.86
CA LEU A 21 19.82 8.35 6.56
C LEU A 21 19.23 9.77 6.49
N LEU A 22 18.50 10.18 7.53
CA LEU A 22 17.89 11.51 7.61
C LEU A 22 18.93 12.64 7.74
N GLU A 23 20.06 12.39 8.44
CA GLU A 23 21.19 13.31 8.45
C GLU A 23 21.79 13.49 7.04
N LYS A 24 22.01 12.39 6.32
CA LYS A 24 22.51 12.43 4.96
C LYS A 24 21.56 13.11 3.99
N ALA A 25 20.27 12.95 4.20
CA ALA A 25 19.22 13.59 3.41
C ALA A 25 19.02 15.07 3.77
N ASP A 26 19.58 15.54 4.89
CA ASP A 26 19.41 16.88 5.44
C ASP A 26 17.92 17.26 5.63
N LEU A 27 17.16 16.34 6.27
CA LEU A 27 15.71 16.51 6.47
C LEU A 27 15.38 17.83 7.18
N GLN A 28 16.19 18.27 8.14
CA GLN A 28 15.95 19.54 8.85
C GLN A 28 15.85 20.75 7.92
N SER A 29 16.67 20.79 6.87
CA SER A 29 16.63 21.86 5.86
C SER A 29 15.37 21.80 4.98
N HIS A 30 14.85 20.59 4.71
CA HIS A 30 13.58 20.42 4.01
C HIS A 30 12.39 20.91 4.84
N ILE A 31 12.39 20.66 6.14
CA ILE A 31 11.34 21.15 7.04
C ILE A 31 11.46 22.65 7.22
N GLY A 32 12.66 23.16 7.48
CA GLY A 32 12.97 24.59 7.68
C GLY A 32 12.46 25.10 9.03
N ASP A 33 11.23 25.60 9.11
CA ASP A 33 10.69 26.20 10.34
C ASP A 33 10.39 25.12 11.41
N ARG A 34 11.00 25.32 12.59
CA ARG A 34 10.82 24.42 13.77
C ARG A 34 9.44 24.52 14.42
N LYS A 35 8.62 25.49 14.04
CA LYS A 35 7.24 25.65 14.53
C LYS A 35 6.23 24.83 13.73
N LYS A 36 6.63 24.26 12.61
CA LYS A 36 5.75 23.44 11.79
C LYS A 36 5.24 22.24 12.56
N LYS A 37 3.97 21.93 12.37
CA LYS A 37 3.37 20.66 12.80
C LYS A 37 3.75 19.58 11.80
N ILE A 38 4.48 18.57 12.28
CA ILE A 38 5.00 17.46 11.45
C ILE A 38 4.10 16.25 11.64
N GLY A 39 3.50 15.81 10.54
CA GLY A 39 2.78 14.55 10.48
C GLY A 39 3.71 13.41 10.09
N ILE A 40 3.73 12.33 10.86
CA ILE A 40 4.45 11.10 10.55
C ILE A 40 3.41 10.03 10.24
N LYS A 41 3.38 9.57 9.00
CA LYS A 41 2.36 8.63 8.52
C LYS A 41 2.94 7.26 8.22
N PRO A 42 2.94 6.32 9.19
CA PRO A 42 3.31 4.93 8.94
C PRO A 42 2.28 4.22 8.04
N ASN A 43 2.52 2.96 7.74
CA ASN A 43 1.54 2.02 7.22
C ASN A 43 1.12 1.07 8.33
N LEU A 44 -0.12 1.18 8.81
CA LEU A 44 -0.74 0.28 9.78
C LEU A 44 -2.03 -0.29 9.18
N VAL A 45 -1.90 -0.98 8.04
CA VAL A 45 -3.05 -1.48 7.26
C VAL A 45 -3.94 -2.42 8.08
N SER A 46 -3.35 -3.25 8.91
CA SER A 46 -3.99 -4.28 9.74
C SER A 46 -3.27 -4.44 11.09
N PRO A 47 -3.89 -5.08 12.09
CA PRO A 47 -3.25 -5.39 13.37
C PRO A 47 -2.30 -6.59 13.23
N SER A 48 -1.16 -6.38 12.57
CA SER A 48 -0.11 -7.39 12.34
C SER A 48 1.27 -6.81 12.63
N GLU A 49 2.14 -7.62 13.23
CA GLU A 49 3.52 -7.22 13.50
C GLU A 49 4.27 -6.92 12.19
N ALA A 50 5.19 -5.95 12.23
CA ALA A 50 5.97 -5.54 11.06
C ALA A 50 6.79 -6.68 10.43
N SER A 51 7.20 -7.66 11.22
CA SER A 51 7.89 -8.88 10.79
C SER A 51 7.09 -9.74 9.81
N TRP A 52 5.77 -9.55 9.72
CA TRP A 52 4.89 -10.21 8.72
C TRP A 52 4.93 -9.56 7.34
N GLY A 53 5.58 -8.39 7.22
CA GLY A 53 5.77 -7.69 5.96
C GLY A 53 4.59 -6.82 5.53
N ALA A 54 3.65 -6.50 6.43
CA ALA A 54 2.46 -5.72 6.13
C ALA A 54 2.51 -4.28 6.64
N THR A 55 3.16 -4.04 7.78
CA THR A 55 3.12 -2.79 8.54
C THR A 55 4.50 -2.20 8.76
N THR A 56 4.57 -0.90 9.01
CA THR A 56 5.82 -0.17 9.24
C THR A 56 6.47 -0.61 10.56
N HIS A 57 7.78 -0.85 10.54
CA HIS A 57 8.58 -1.10 11.73
C HIS A 57 8.58 0.12 12.66
N PRO A 58 8.20 -0.02 13.93
CA PRO A 58 8.17 1.11 14.87
C PRO A 58 9.55 1.74 15.06
N GLU A 59 10.64 0.99 14.91
CA GLU A 59 12.01 1.50 15.03
C GLU A 59 12.34 2.54 13.96
N VAL A 60 11.77 2.45 12.76
CA VAL A 60 11.92 3.47 11.71
C VAL A 60 11.28 4.78 12.16
N VAL A 61 10.07 4.72 12.69
CA VAL A 61 9.35 5.91 13.20
C VAL A 61 10.04 6.46 14.45
N ALA A 62 10.55 5.61 15.36
CA ALA A 62 11.37 6.02 16.49
C ALA A 62 12.60 6.81 16.03
N GLY A 63 13.30 6.33 14.99
CA GLY A 63 14.45 7.04 14.42
C GLY A 63 14.09 8.40 13.85
N ILE A 64 12.93 8.52 13.19
CA ILE A 64 12.42 9.81 12.70
C ILE A 64 12.12 10.76 13.87
N ILE A 65 11.42 10.29 14.92
CA ILE A 65 11.06 11.11 16.07
C ILE A 65 12.32 11.59 16.82
N GLU A 66 13.29 10.69 17.05
CA GLU A 66 14.55 11.07 17.71
C GLU A 66 15.32 12.12 16.89
N TYR A 67 15.48 11.90 15.59
CA TYR A 67 16.09 12.87 14.68
C TYR A 67 15.42 14.24 14.80
N LEU A 68 14.09 14.29 14.70
CA LEU A 68 13.34 15.54 14.77
C LEU A 68 13.54 16.26 16.12
N LYS A 69 13.52 15.51 17.23
CA LYS A 69 13.76 16.06 18.58
C LYS A 69 15.17 16.61 18.74
N GLU A 70 16.18 15.91 18.25
CA GLU A 70 17.59 16.33 18.28
C GLU A 70 17.79 17.64 17.49
N HIS A 71 17.04 17.83 16.39
CA HIS A 71 17.09 19.06 15.58
C HIS A 71 16.11 20.16 16.05
N GLY A 72 15.47 19.99 17.20
CA GLY A 72 14.66 21.03 17.84
C GLY A 72 13.21 21.13 17.36
N PHE A 73 12.72 20.16 16.58
CA PHE A 73 11.30 20.07 16.23
C PHE A 73 10.51 19.47 17.42
N ARG A 74 9.33 20.03 17.73
CA ARG A 74 8.55 19.62 18.91
C ARG A 74 7.09 19.30 18.61
N ASP A 75 6.50 19.93 17.62
CA ASP A 75 5.09 19.70 17.24
C ASP A 75 5.00 18.57 16.22
N MET A 76 4.82 17.35 16.72
CA MET A 76 4.77 16.12 15.94
C MET A 76 3.51 15.32 16.26
N VAL A 77 3.00 14.61 15.28
CA VAL A 77 1.87 13.68 15.42
C VAL A 77 2.06 12.46 14.51
N MET A 78 1.78 11.28 15.02
CA MET A 78 1.60 10.07 14.21
C MET A 78 0.15 10.01 13.73
N LEU A 79 -0.10 9.64 12.47
CA LEU A 79 -1.46 9.61 11.93
C LEU A 79 -1.66 8.45 10.95
N GLU A 80 -2.72 7.69 11.12
CA GLU A 80 -3.07 6.57 10.23
C GLU A 80 -4.55 6.21 10.31
N GLY A 81 -5.08 5.62 9.26
CA GLY A 81 -6.36 4.95 9.20
C GLY A 81 -6.21 3.60 8.52
N SER A 82 -6.32 2.52 9.27
CA SER A 82 -6.20 1.14 8.80
C SER A 82 -7.24 0.78 7.75
N TRP A 83 -7.15 -0.41 7.18
CA TRP A 83 -8.14 -0.94 6.25
C TRP A 83 -9.56 -0.92 6.85
N VAL A 84 -10.58 -0.87 5.99
CA VAL A 84 -12.00 -0.72 6.43
C VAL A 84 -12.54 -1.91 7.23
N GLY A 85 -11.88 -3.07 7.17
CA GLY A 85 -12.23 -4.26 7.94
C GLY A 85 -11.65 -4.27 9.36
N ASP A 86 -10.62 -3.47 9.61
CA ASP A 86 -9.87 -3.44 10.86
C ASP A 86 -10.10 -2.14 11.65
N LYS A 87 -9.70 -2.15 12.91
CA LYS A 87 -9.71 -0.96 13.76
C LYS A 87 -8.30 -0.40 13.89
N THR A 88 -8.13 0.85 13.52
CA THR A 88 -6.83 1.52 13.58
C THR A 88 -6.20 1.48 14.96
N ARG A 89 -6.99 1.56 16.04
CA ARG A 89 -6.46 1.49 17.42
C ARG A 89 -5.86 0.11 17.73
N GLU A 90 -6.48 -0.98 17.26
CA GLU A 90 -5.95 -2.32 17.41
C GLU A 90 -4.65 -2.50 16.61
N ALA A 91 -4.59 -1.98 15.38
CA ALA A 91 -3.37 -2.01 14.57
C ALA A 91 -2.24 -1.20 15.23
N PHE A 92 -2.56 -0.02 15.77
CA PHE A 92 -1.61 0.84 16.47
C PHE A 92 -0.97 0.14 17.67
N GLU A 93 -1.77 -0.56 18.49
CA GLU A 93 -1.31 -1.31 19.67
C GLU A 93 -0.52 -2.57 19.25
N THR A 94 -1.06 -3.38 18.32
CA THR A 94 -0.41 -4.61 17.87
C THR A 94 0.94 -4.35 17.20
N CYS A 95 1.05 -3.25 16.44
CA CYS A 95 2.30 -2.86 15.78
C CYS A 95 3.29 -2.17 16.74
N GLY A 96 2.96 -1.98 18.03
CA GLY A 96 3.85 -1.41 19.04
C GLY A 96 4.01 0.11 18.99
N PHE A 97 3.10 0.81 18.30
CA PHE A 97 3.13 2.27 18.20
C PHE A 97 2.59 2.98 19.47
N ASP A 98 1.80 2.29 20.29
CA ASP A 98 1.40 2.73 21.64
C ASP A 98 2.62 3.00 22.53
N ARG A 99 3.66 2.15 22.44
CA ARG A 99 4.94 2.35 23.15
C ARG A 99 5.66 3.60 22.67
N LEU A 100 5.62 3.90 21.36
CA LEU A 100 6.21 5.14 20.83
C LEU A 100 5.46 6.37 21.33
N GLU A 101 4.10 6.32 21.37
CA GLU A 101 3.29 7.40 21.93
C GLU A 101 3.67 7.67 23.40
N GLU A 102 3.83 6.62 24.22
CA GLU A 102 4.22 6.72 25.62
C GLU A 102 5.67 7.18 25.79
N GLU A 103 6.63 6.58 25.09
CA GLU A 103 8.07 6.87 25.24
C GLU A 103 8.42 8.28 24.77
N TYR A 104 7.90 8.65 23.59
CA TYR A 104 8.28 9.91 22.96
C TYR A 104 7.29 11.05 23.20
N GLN A 105 6.13 10.79 23.84
CA GLN A 105 5.06 11.78 24.05
C GLN A 105 4.62 12.44 22.72
N VAL A 106 4.57 11.64 21.64
CA VAL A 106 4.09 12.05 20.33
C VAL A 106 2.69 11.48 20.13
N PRO A 107 1.63 12.31 20.04
CA PRO A 107 0.26 11.83 19.99
C PRO A 107 -0.03 11.05 18.69
N PHE A 108 -1.02 10.17 18.76
CA PHE A 108 -1.56 9.45 17.61
C PHE A 108 -2.96 9.94 17.22
N TRP A 109 -3.17 10.19 15.95
CA TRP A 109 -4.46 10.52 15.38
C TRP A 109 -5.03 9.34 14.60
N ASP A 110 -6.14 8.79 15.11
CA ASP A 110 -6.92 7.75 14.43
C ASP A 110 -7.76 8.39 13.32
N MET A 111 -7.28 8.28 12.07
CA MET A 111 -7.91 8.89 10.90
C MET A 111 -9.22 8.19 10.47
N GLN A 112 -9.50 6.98 10.98
CA GLN A 112 -10.81 6.35 10.76
C GLN A 112 -11.94 7.10 11.48
N LYS A 113 -11.63 7.82 12.55
CA LYS A 113 -12.59 8.60 13.34
C LYS A 113 -12.71 10.05 12.89
N ASP A 114 -11.88 10.46 11.92
CA ASP A 114 -11.88 11.84 11.44
C ASP A 114 -13.00 12.08 10.41
N LYS A 115 -13.38 13.36 10.29
CA LYS A 115 -14.36 13.81 9.30
C LYS A 115 -13.72 13.88 7.92
N GLY A 116 -14.48 13.51 6.90
CA GLY A 116 -14.10 13.74 5.52
C GLY A 116 -14.55 15.10 5.03
N ILE A 117 -13.66 15.76 4.31
CA ILE A 117 -13.95 17.00 3.57
C ILE A 117 -13.71 16.76 2.08
N SER A 118 -14.59 17.33 1.23
CA SER A 118 -14.40 17.23 -0.22
C SER A 118 -13.27 18.14 -0.68
N VAL A 119 -12.35 17.59 -1.47
CA VAL A 119 -11.20 18.28 -2.05
C VAL A 119 -11.13 17.96 -3.53
N ASP A 120 -10.94 18.97 -4.37
CA ASP A 120 -10.61 18.75 -5.79
C ASP A 120 -9.17 18.25 -5.91
N CYS A 121 -9.02 17.02 -6.34
CA CYS A 121 -7.75 16.35 -6.55
C CYS A 121 -7.42 16.29 -8.05
N GLY A 122 -7.22 17.44 -8.67
CA GLY A 122 -6.88 17.53 -10.09
C GLY A 122 -8.02 17.09 -11.02
N GLY A 123 -9.23 17.61 -10.78
CA GLY A 123 -10.45 17.30 -11.53
C GLY A 123 -11.21 16.05 -11.04
N MET A 124 -10.80 15.50 -9.91
CA MET A 124 -11.53 14.43 -9.22
C MET A 124 -11.83 14.84 -7.78
N GLU A 125 -13.10 14.97 -7.43
CA GLU A 125 -13.49 15.23 -6.05
C GLU A 125 -13.35 13.99 -5.18
N LEU A 126 -12.51 14.07 -4.14
CA LEU A 126 -12.26 13.03 -3.16
C LEU A 126 -12.48 13.55 -1.74
N ASN A 127 -12.92 12.68 -0.83
CA ASN A 127 -13.03 13.03 0.58
C ASN A 127 -11.72 12.69 1.30
N ILE A 128 -11.07 13.71 1.84
CA ILE A 128 -9.83 13.59 2.64
C ILE A 128 -10.17 13.87 4.09
N CYS A 129 -9.50 13.22 5.03
CA CYS A 129 -9.64 13.49 6.46
C CYS A 129 -9.32 14.96 6.78
N GLU A 130 -10.18 15.62 7.54
CA GLU A 130 -10.10 17.09 7.77
C GLU A 130 -8.79 17.47 8.47
N ARG A 131 -8.33 16.67 9.42
CA ARG A 131 -7.10 16.92 10.18
C ARG A 131 -5.81 16.92 9.36
N VAL A 132 -5.84 16.39 8.14
CA VAL A 132 -4.69 16.49 7.21
C VAL A 132 -4.32 17.96 6.95
N LYS A 133 -5.29 18.89 7.00
CA LYS A 133 -5.04 20.32 6.84
C LYS A 133 -4.26 20.98 7.99
N GLU A 134 -4.19 20.30 9.15
CA GLU A 134 -3.43 20.78 10.30
C GLU A 134 -1.93 20.49 10.18
N ILE A 135 -1.52 19.68 9.20
CA ILE A 135 -0.13 19.25 9.01
C ILE A 135 0.59 20.22 8.07
N ASP A 136 1.67 20.81 8.54
CA ASP A 136 2.51 21.72 7.75
C ASP A 136 3.60 20.99 6.96
N PHE A 137 4.01 19.79 7.42
CA PHE A 137 5.01 18.95 6.79
C PHE A 137 4.70 17.48 7.01
N LEU A 138 4.46 16.74 5.93
CA LEU A 138 4.09 15.33 5.99
C LEU A 138 5.26 14.42 5.63
N ILE A 139 5.70 13.62 6.61
CA ILE A 139 6.66 12.51 6.41
C ILE A 139 5.86 11.23 6.22
N ASN A 140 5.88 10.70 5.00
CA ASN A 140 5.25 9.44 4.66
C ASN A 140 6.22 8.28 4.93
N VAL A 141 5.77 7.27 5.68
CA VAL A 141 6.59 6.09 6.04
C VAL A 141 5.91 4.80 5.54
N PRO A 142 5.85 4.59 4.21
CA PRO A 142 5.24 3.42 3.62
C PRO A 142 6.09 2.18 3.82
N VAL A 143 5.47 1.00 3.78
CA VAL A 143 6.16 -0.28 3.56
C VAL A 143 6.25 -0.55 2.06
N LEU A 144 7.42 -0.99 1.60
CA LEU A 144 7.58 -1.55 0.26
C LEU A 144 7.06 -2.98 0.28
N LYS A 145 5.92 -3.23 -0.35
CA LYS A 145 5.27 -4.54 -0.41
C LYS A 145 4.44 -4.74 -1.67
N GLY A 146 4.06 -5.98 -1.92
CA GLY A 146 3.16 -6.37 -2.99
C GLY A 146 1.71 -5.97 -2.75
N HIS A 147 0.91 -6.20 -3.75
CA HIS A 147 -0.55 -6.07 -3.69
C HIS A 147 -1.18 -6.81 -4.87
N CYS A 148 -2.14 -7.66 -4.59
CA CYS A 148 -2.79 -8.52 -5.59
C CYS A 148 -3.32 -7.75 -6.81
N GLN A 149 -3.95 -6.60 -6.65
CA GLN A 149 -4.53 -5.80 -7.74
C GLN A 149 -3.61 -4.70 -8.27
N THR A 150 -2.94 -3.95 -7.37
CA THR A 150 -2.09 -2.80 -7.77
C THR A 150 -0.63 -3.17 -7.97
N LYS A 151 -0.26 -4.43 -7.83
CA LYS A 151 1.10 -5.00 -7.93
C LYS A 151 2.05 -4.53 -6.84
N ILE A 152 2.10 -3.24 -6.56
CA ILE A 152 2.93 -2.66 -5.49
C ILE A 152 2.10 -1.83 -4.51
N THR A 153 2.60 -1.70 -3.30
CA THR A 153 2.22 -0.70 -2.31
C THR A 153 3.49 0.03 -1.87
N CYS A 154 3.52 1.35 -1.98
CA CYS A 154 4.55 2.20 -1.42
C CYS A 154 4.01 3.62 -1.18
N ALA A 155 4.74 4.68 -1.58
CA ALA A 155 4.48 6.06 -1.18
C ALA A 155 3.08 6.57 -1.60
N LEU A 156 2.72 6.42 -2.87
CA LEU A 156 1.46 6.97 -3.40
C LEU A 156 0.23 6.30 -2.77
N LYS A 157 0.26 4.95 -2.68
CA LYS A 157 -0.88 4.19 -2.14
C LYS A 157 -1.04 4.36 -0.63
N ASN A 158 0.05 4.62 0.11
CA ASN A 158 0.00 4.81 1.56
C ASN A 158 -0.89 5.99 1.98
N MET A 159 -1.10 6.98 1.10
CA MET A 159 -2.01 8.12 1.37
C MET A 159 -3.47 7.70 1.56
N LYS A 160 -3.87 6.50 1.14
CA LYS A 160 -5.22 5.95 1.44
C LYS A 160 -5.54 5.86 2.94
N GLY A 161 -4.55 5.82 3.81
CA GLY A 161 -4.73 5.92 5.25
C GLY A 161 -5.26 7.28 5.73
N LEU A 162 -5.25 8.30 4.87
CA LEU A 162 -5.70 9.67 5.17
C LEU A 162 -7.07 10.02 4.57
N ILE A 163 -7.85 9.01 4.18
CA ILE A 163 -9.24 9.17 3.73
C ILE A 163 -10.21 8.40 4.62
N PRO A 164 -11.46 8.89 4.81
CA PRO A 164 -12.45 8.22 5.64
C PRO A 164 -12.84 6.84 5.07
N ASN A 165 -13.33 5.94 5.91
CA ASN A 165 -13.73 4.59 5.52
C ASN A 165 -14.77 4.56 4.37
N LYS A 166 -15.69 5.55 4.32
CA LYS A 166 -16.64 5.68 3.21
C LYS A 166 -15.92 5.91 1.88
N GLU A 167 -14.88 6.74 1.88
CA GLU A 167 -14.09 7.02 0.69
C GLU A 167 -13.20 5.83 0.31
N LYS A 168 -12.63 5.12 1.29
CA LYS A 168 -11.89 3.87 1.01
C LYS A 168 -12.76 2.87 0.26
N ARG A 169 -14.02 2.68 0.69
CA ARG A 169 -14.98 1.82 -0.01
C ARG A 169 -15.31 2.34 -1.41
N ARG A 170 -15.43 3.66 -1.58
CA ARG A 170 -15.65 4.27 -2.89
C ARG A 170 -14.47 4.02 -3.84
N PHE A 171 -13.22 4.08 -3.36
CA PHE A 171 -12.04 3.72 -4.15
C PHE A 171 -12.12 2.30 -4.70
N HIS A 172 -12.58 1.36 -3.89
CA HIS A 172 -12.76 -0.02 -4.33
C HIS A 172 -13.77 -0.17 -5.47
N SER A 173 -14.79 0.69 -5.53
CA SER A 173 -15.79 0.68 -6.61
C SER A 173 -15.39 1.51 -7.85
N LEU A 174 -14.41 2.41 -7.72
CA LEU A 174 -13.90 3.23 -8.84
C LEU A 174 -12.71 2.57 -9.58
N GLY A 175 -12.23 1.40 -9.08
CA GLY A 175 -10.91 0.91 -9.42
C GLY A 175 -9.83 1.72 -8.68
N LEU A 176 -8.75 1.08 -8.26
CA LEU A 176 -7.80 1.73 -7.36
C LEU A 176 -6.87 2.73 -8.05
N HIS A 177 -6.48 2.48 -9.28
CA HIS A 177 -5.40 3.22 -9.93
C HIS A 177 -5.69 4.71 -10.07
N LYS A 178 -6.82 5.06 -10.67
CA LYS A 178 -7.17 6.46 -10.90
C LYS A 178 -7.33 7.26 -9.60
N PRO A 179 -8.14 6.83 -8.62
CA PRO A 179 -8.30 7.61 -7.40
C PRO A 179 -7.03 7.66 -6.53
N ILE A 180 -6.13 6.66 -6.56
CA ILE A 180 -4.82 6.74 -5.88
C ILE A 180 -3.98 7.87 -6.48
N ALA A 181 -3.87 7.95 -7.81
CA ALA A 181 -3.10 9.00 -8.46
C ALA A 181 -3.66 10.40 -8.15
N HIS A 182 -4.98 10.57 -8.28
CA HIS A 182 -5.65 11.83 -7.97
C HIS A 182 -5.56 12.22 -6.49
N LEU A 183 -5.62 11.27 -5.55
CA LEU A 183 -5.48 11.54 -4.12
C LEU A 183 -4.17 12.28 -3.80
N ASN A 184 -3.10 11.95 -4.52
CA ASN A 184 -1.80 12.58 -4.35
C ASN A 184 -1.70 13.99 -4.97
N MET A 185 -2.73 14.46 -5.68
CA MET A 185 -2.91 15.89 -5.99
C MET A 185 -3.53 16.65 -4.81
N GLY A 186 -4.35 15.98 -3.99
CA GLY A 186 -5.02 16.58 -2.83
C GLY A 186 -4.24 16.48 -1.53
N ILE A 187 -3.33 15.51 -1.40
CA ILE A 187 -2.46 15.32 -0.22
C ILE A 187 -1.01 15.40 -0.65
N ARG A 188 -0.34 16.48 -0.25
CA ARG A 188 1.07 16.64 -0.50
C ARG A 188 1.88 15.78 0.46
N GLN A 189 2.84 15.02 -0.07
CA GLN A 189 3.90 14.36 0.68
C GLN A 189 5.16 15.19 0.58
N ASP A 190 5.72 15.62 1.72
CA ASP A 190 6.91 16.50 1.72
C ASP A 190 8.21 15.71 1.76
N PHE A 191 8.18 14.55 2.43
CA PHE A 191 9.32 13.64 2.54
C PHE A 191 8.85 12.20 2.69
N ILE A 192 9.59 11.26 2.12
CA ILE A 192 9.26 9.84 2.15
C ILE A 192 10.41 9.07 2.79
N VAL A 193 10.08 8.19 3.76
CA VAL A 193 11.01 7.24 4.38
C VAL A 193 10.44 5.85 4.16
N VAL A 194 10.90 5.16 3.13
CA VAL A 194 10.36 3.83 2.80
C VAL A 194 10.96 2.79 3.72
N ASP A 195 10.09 2.08 4.42
CA ASP A 195 10.43 0.85 5.13
C ASP A 195 10.52 -0.29 4.11
N ASN A 196 11.74 -0.70 3.82
CA ASN A 196 12.08 -1.90 3.04
C ASN A 196 12.92 -2.86 3.89
N ILE A 197 12.62 -2.93 5.19
CA ILE A 197 13.24 -3.88 6.11
C ILE A 197 12.68 -5.27 5.81
N CYS A 198 11.35 -5.36 5.79
CA CYS A 198 10.62 -6.59 5.53
C CYS A 198 9.31 -6.24 4.83
N GLY A 199 9.00 -6.90 3.73
CA GLY A 199 7.74 -6.71 2.99
C GLY A 199 7.29 -8.02 2.35
N ASP A 200 5.98 -8.31 2.35
CA ASP A 200 5.43 -9.35 1.52
C ASP A 200 5.38 -8.85 0.08
N LEU A 201 5.98 -9.58 -0.86
CA LEU A 201 6.08 -9.13 -2.26
C LEU A 201 4.85 -9.50 -3.11
N ASP A 202 3.90 -10.23 -2.54
CA ASP A 202 2.69 -10.69 -3.22
C ASP A 202 1.42 -10.07 -2.63
N PHE A 203 1.30 -10.05 -1.28
CA PHE A 203 0.06 -9.70 -0.59
C PHE A 203 0.21 -8.45 0.29
N GLU A 204 -0.88 -7.67 0.37
CA GLU A 204 -0.91 -6.44 1.18
C GLU A 204 -0.90 -6.74 2.68
N ASP A 205 -1.51 -7.86 3.08
CA ASP A 205 -1.73 -8.21 4.48
C ASP A 205 -0.55 -8.96 5.11
N GLY A 206 0.49 -9.25 4.32
CA GLY A 206 1.69 -9.96 4.78
C GLY A 206 1.50 -11.49 4.83
N GLY A 207 2.45 -12.16 5.47
CA GLY A 207 2.43 -13.62 5.65
C GLY A 207 3.58 -14.34 4.96
N ASN A 208 4.15 -13.74 3.89
CA ASN A 208 5.33 -14.26 3.19
C ASN A 208 6.45 -13.20 3.16
N PRO A 209 6.98 -12.79 4.33
CA PRO A 209 7.89 -11.66 4.42
C PRO A 209 9.23 -11.95 3.74
N VAL A 210 9.67 -10.98 2.93
CA VAL A 210 11.01 -10.95 2.34
C VAL A 210 11.83 -9.90 3.07
N VAL A 211 12.86 -10.34 3.79
CA VAL A 211 13.73 -9.48 4.58
C VAL A 211 14.82 -8.89 3.70
N MET A 212 14.85 -7.56 3.59
CA MET A 212 15.85 -6.81 2.84
C MET A 212 16.72 -5.94 3.75
N ASN A 213 16.28 -5.66 4.99
CA ASN A 213 17.01 -4.85 5.97
C ASN A 213 17.43 -3.47 5.44
N ARG A 214 16.56 -2.79 4.71
CA ARG A 214 16.82 -1.49 4.08
C ARG A 214 15.82 -0.43 4.52
N VAL A 215 16.29 0.82 4.52
CA VAL A 215 15.44 2.01 4.61
C VAL A 215 15.84 2.95 3.48
N MET A 216 14.86 3.58 2.84
CA MET A 216 15.11 4.51 1.73
C MET A 216 14.53 5.89 2.06
N ALA A 217 15.17 6.96 1.55
CA ALA A 217 14.67 8.33 1.65
C ALA A 217 14.51 8.95 0.26
N ALA A 218 13.41 9.68 0.05
CA ALA A 218 13.11 10.40 -1.18
C ALA A 218 12.25 11.64 -0.91
N CYS A 219 12.25 12.59 -1.87
CA CYS A 219 11.36 13.76 -1.86
C CYS A 219 10.26 13.69 -2.93
N ASP A 220 10.38 12.81 -3.92
CA ASP A 220 9.41 12.64 -5.00
C ASP A 220 8.70 11.29 -4.84
N PRO A 221 7.39 11.27 -4.48
CA PRO A 221 6.65 10.04 -4.24
C PRO A 221 6.44 9.21 -5.51
N VAL A 222 6.38 9.84 -6.68
CA VAL A 222 6.22 9.15 -7.96
C VAL A 222 7.52 8.48 -8.36
N LEU A 223 8.66 9.18 -8.18
CA LEU A 223 9.97 8.67 -8.55
C LEU A 223 10.37 7.48 -7.67
N VAL A 224 10.08 7.55 -6.36
CA VAL A 224 10.36 6.42 -5.47
C VAL A 224 9.47 5.22 -5.79
N ASP A 225 8.18 5.42 -6.11
CA ASP A 225 7.29 4.32 -6.51
C ASP A 225 7.68 3.75 -7.90
N ALA A 226 8.17 4.58 -8.84
CA ALA A 226 8.73 4.12 -10.10
C ALA A 226 9.99 3.26 -9.89
N TYR A 227 10.85 3.66 -8.93
CA TYR A 227 12.00 2.86 -8.55
C TYR A 227 11.60 1.55 -7.86
N VAL A 228 10.58 1.57 -7.01
CA VAL A 228 10.00 0.37 -6.39
C VAL A 228 9.43 -0.59 -7.44
N CYS A 229 8.76 -0.08 -8.50
CA CYS A 229 8.37 -0.93 -9.63
C CYS A 229 9.57 -1.72 -10.17
N GLN A 230 10.68 -1.02 -10.50
CA GLN A 230 11.89 -1.66 -10.99
C GLN A 230 12.49 -2.66 -10.00
N MET A 231 12.52 -2.32 -8.69
CA MET A 231 13.00 -3.23 -7.64
C MET A 231 12.18 -4.51 -7.57
N MET A 232 10.87 -4.43 -7.78
CA MET A 232 9.94 -5.55 -7.78
C MET A 232 9.74 -6.19 -9.17
N HIS A 233 10.62 -5.87 -10.13
CA HIS A 233 10.63 -6.41 -11.49
C HIS A 233 9.40 -6.09 -12.34
N TYR A 234 8.76 -4.93 -12.09
CA TYR A 234 7.70 -4.38 -12.90
C TYR A 234 8.19 -3.17 -13.70
N GLU A 235 7.61 -2.97 -14.88
CA GLU A 235 7.70 -1.70 -15.59
C GLU A 235 6.70 -0.70 -14.99
N VAL A 236 6.98 0.60 -15.09
CA VAL A 236 6.05 1.65 -14.62
C VAL A 236 4.67 1.54 -15.31
N ALA A 237 4.66 1.08 -16.56
CA ALA A 237 3.43 0.83 -17.31
C ALA A 237 2.55 -0.27 -16.71
N ASP A 238 3.16 -1.21 -15.97
CA ASP A 238 2.44 -2.29 -15.29
C ASP A 238 1.70 -1.82 -14.03
N VAL A 239 2.01 -0.62 -13.54
CA VAL A 239 1.43 -0.02 -12.33
C VAL A 239 0.78 1.32 -12.68
N PRO A 240 -0.45 1.31 -13.26
CA PRO A 240 -1.06 2.48 -13.89
C PRO A 240 -1.16 3.71 -12.99
N TYR A 241 -1.31 3.57 -11.66
CA TYR A 241 -1.39 4.73 -10.78
C TYR A 241 -0.07 5.51 -10.68
N VAL A 242 1.09 4.86 -10.83
CA VAL A 242 2.40 5.53 -10.82
C VAL A 242 2.56 6.36 -12.08
N LYS A 243 2.25 5.78 -13.25
CA LYS A 243 2.26 6.50 -14.53
C LYS A 243 1.31 7.69 -14.51
N LEU A 244 0.07 7.47 -14.09
CA LEU A 244 -0.96 8.51 -14.03
C LEU A 244 -0.59 9.65 -13.07
N ALA A 245 0.00 9.34 -11.89
CA ALA A 245 0.48 10.36 -10.96
C ALA A 245 1.58 11.24 -11.59
N GLY A 246 2.46 10.64 -12.40
CA GLY A 246 3.44 11.39 -13.21
C GLY A 246 2.77 12.30 -14.24
N GLU A 247 1.78 11.81 -14.98
CA GLU A 247 1.01 12.58 -15.97
C GLU A 247 0.21 13.73 -15.31
N LEU A 248 -0.29 13.55 -14.10
CA LEU A 248 -0.95 14.58 -13.31
C LEU A 248 0.03 15.63 -12.72
N GLY A 249 1.34 15.41 -12.81
CA GLY A 249 2.35 16.35 -12.30
C GLY A 249 2.60 16.24 -10.79
N VAL A 250 2.22 15.12 -10.15
CA VAL A 250 2.54 14.84 -8.74
C VAL A 250 4.06 14.69 -8.54
N GLY A 251 4.74 14.05 -9.50
CA GLY A 251 6.19 13.82 -9.49
C GLY A 251 6.67 13.23 -10.82
N CYS A 252 7.87 12.66 -10.80
CA CYS A 252 8.53 12.13 -12.00
C CYS A 252 8.41 10.60 -12.09
N SER A 253 7.73 10.08 -13.11
CA SER A 253 7.63 8.63 -13.37
C SER A 253 8.76 8.07 -14.24
N ASP A 254 9.67 8.92 -14.73
CA ASP A 254 10.82 8.53 -15.55
C ASP A 254 12.00 8.12 -14.67
N ILE A 255 12.16 6.82 -14.46
CA ILE A 255 13.21 6.25 -13.60
C ILE A 255 14.62 6.57 -14.09
N SER A 256 14.82 6.88 -15.38
CA SER A 256 16.13 7.25 -15.90
C SER A 256 16.69 8.57 -15.31
N LYS A 257 15.82 9.36 -14.69
CA LYS A 257 16.18 10.61 -14.00
C LYS A 257 16.55 10.40 -12.52
N ALA A 258 16.37 9.20 -11.97
CA ALA A 258 16.69 8.92 -10.58
C ALA A 258 18.20 8.87 -10.34
N ASP A 259 18.65 9.63 -9.34
CA ASP A 259 20.00 9.55 -8.77
C ASP A 259 19.94 8.66 -7.51
N VAL A 260 20.11 7.35 -7.71
CA VAL A 260 20.04 6.37 -6.61
C VAL A 260 21.40 6.26 -5.95
N ARG A 261 21.45 6.51 -4.65
CA ARG A 261 22.69 6.48 -3.84
C ARG A 261 22.61 5.44 -2.74
N PHE A 262 23.44 4.43 -2.84
CA PHE A 262 23.63 3.43 -1.80
C PHE A 262 24.65 3.95 -0.78
N LEU A 263 24.22 4.12 0.47
CA LEU A 263 25.05 4.69 1.53
C LEU A 263 25.95 3.65 2.18
N GLU A 264 25.53 2.37 2.15
CA GLU A 264 26.23 1.25 2.75
C GLU A 264 26.51 0.15 1.73
N LYS A 265 27.57 -0.64 1.96
CA LYS A 265 27.86 -1.83 1.15
C LYS A 265 26.76 -2.88 1.34
N GLY A 266 26.23 -3.41 0.24
CA GLY A 266 25.16 -4.41 0.26
C GLY A 266 23.74 -3.82 0.25
N ALA A 267 23.60 -2.49 0.30
CA ALA A 267 22.30 -1.85 0.11
C ALA A 267 21.75 -2.01 -1.32
N ASP A 268 22.61 -2.37 -2.27
CA ASP A 268 22.31 -2.64 -3.68
C ASP A 268 21.84 -4.09 -3.96
N GLN A 269 21.68 -4.92 -2.95
CA GLN A 269 21.18 -6.29 -3.11
C GLN A 269 19.86 -6.29 -3.88
N ARG A 270 19.75 -7.12 -4.91
CA ARG A 270 18.52 -7.27 -5.70
C ARG A 270 17.42 -7.92 -4.88
N MET A 271 16.20 -7.41 -5.03
CA MET A 271 15.02 -8.07 -4.46
C MET A 271 14.74 -9.37 -5.21
N PRO A 272 14.30 -10.44 -4.52
CA PRO A 272 13.83 -11.64 -5.20
C PRO A 272 12.60 -11.32 -6.05
N MET A 273 12.44 -12.06 -7.14
CA MET A 273 11.22 -11.97 -7.93
C MET A 273 10.16 -12.87 -7.29
N SER A 274 8.99 -12.31 -7.00
CA SER A 274 7.80 -13.09 -6.72
C SER A 274 6.84 -13.04 -7.90
N ARG A 275 6.22 -14.16 -8.23
CA ARG A 275 5.26 -14.29 -9.33
C ARG A 275 3.97 -14.99 -8.93
N LYS A 276 3.78 -15.30 -7.65
CA LYS A 276 2.59 -16.01 -7.17
C LYS A 276 1.30 -15.35 -7.65
N VAL A 277 1.15 -14.05 -7.34
CA VAL A 277 -0.05 -13.30 -7.75
C VAL A 277 -0.18 -13.21 -9.27
N VAL A 278 0.93 -13.02 -10.00
CA VAL A 278 0.90 -12.92 -11.46
C VAL A 278 0.42 -14.23 -12.09
N GLU A 279 0.96 -15.37 -11.62
CA GLU A 279 0.57 -16.68 -12.11
C GLU A 279 -0.90 -17.02 -11.80
N LEU A 280 -1.37 -16.66 -10.60
CA LEU A 280 -2.78 -16.85 -10.21
C LEU A 280 -3.71 -15.92 -10.99
N ALA A 281 -3.27 -14.68 -11.24
CA ALA A 281 -4.02 -13.68 -12.00
C ALA A 281 -4.21 -14.08 -13.48
N ASP A 282 -3.35 -14.94 -14.02
CA ASP A 282 -3.53 -15.47 -15.37
C ASP A 282 -4.83 -16.26 -15.53
N ALA A 283 -5.39 -16.83 -14.46
CA ALA A 283 -6.70 -17.48 -14.49
C ALA A 283 -7.88 -16.50 -14.41
N VAL A 284 -7.64 -15.21 -14.18
CA VAL A 284 -8.67 -14.20 -13.92
C VAL A 284 -8.87 -13.28 -15.12
N GLU A 285 -10.13 -13.02 -15.46
CA GLU A 285 -10.52 -11.96 -16.41
C GLU A 285 -11.20 -10.84 -15.62
N GLU A 286 -10.42 -9.78 -15.35
CA GLU A 286 -10.85 -8.64 -14.56
C GLU A 286 -11.40 -7.51 -15.43
N VAL A 287 -12.63 -7.05 -15.12
CA VAL A 287 -13.19 -5.83 -15.73
C VAL A 287 -13.82 -4.97 -14.64
N GLU A 288 -13.12 -3.89 -14.28
CA GLU A 288 -13.57 -2.93 -13.24
C GLU A 288 -13.90 -3.61 -11.89
N SER A 289 -13.04 -4.52 -11.42
CA SER A 289 -13.28 -5.23 -10.18
C SER A 289 -13.12 -4.36 -8.95
N CYS A 290 -13.89 -4.66 -7.91
CA CYS A 290 -13.64 -4.14 -6.58
C CYS A 290 -12.43 -4.86 -5.97
N SER A 291 -11.53 -4.12 -5.32
CA SER A 291 -10.34 -4.73 -4.68
C SER A 291 -10.72 -5.78 -3.63
N ALA A 292 -11.83 -5.59 -2.92
CA ALA A 292 -12.30 -6.57 -1.95
C ALA A 292 -12.63 -7.92 -2.60
N CYS A 293 -13.29 -7.94 -3.77
CA CYS A 293 -13.54 -9.17 -4.51
C CYS A 293 -12.24 -9.81 -5.01
N TYR A 294 -11.34 -8.99 -5.57
CA TYR A 294 -10.07 -9.46 -6.10
C TYR A 294 -9.16 -9.97 -4.98
N GLY A 295 -9.15 -9.28 -3.84
CA GLY A 295 -8.36 -9.63 -2.65
C GLY A 295 -8.76 -10.95 -2.00
N TYR A 296 -10.02 -11.39 -2.12
CA TYR A 296 -10.46 -12.72 -1.67
C TYR A 296 -10.31 -13.80 -2.75
N LEU A 297 -10.35 -13.42 -4.03
CA LEU A 297 -10.20 -14.38 -5.12
C LEU A 297 -8.76 -14.92 -5.18
N ILE A 298 -7.74 -14.07 -5.12
CA ILE A 298 -6.35 -14.50 -5.29
C ILE A 298 -5.90 -15.49 -4.21
N PRO A 299 -6.15 -15.27 -2.90
CA PRO A 299 -5.87 -16.29 -1.88
C PRO A 299 -6.64 -17.59 -2.06
N ALA A 300 -7.90 -17.52 -2.49
CA ALA A 300 -8.68 -18.75 -2.81
C ALA A 300 -8.04 -19.55 -3.95
N LEU A 301 -7.47 -18.88 -4.96
CA LEU A 301 -6.73 -19.53 -6.03
C LEU A 301 -5.40 -20.14 -5.54
N GLU A 302 -4.73 -19.48 -4.59
CA GLU A 302 -3.52 -20.02 -3.96
C GLU A 302 -3.84 -21.33 -3.22
N MET A 303 -4.92 -21.38 -2.44
CA MET A 303 -5.37 -22.62 -1.79
C MET A 303 -5.62 -23.76 -2.79
N LEU A 304 -6.26 -23.45 -3.94
CA LEU A 304 -6.46 -24.44 -5.01
C LEU A 304 -5.12 -24.92 -5.59
N LYS A 305 -4.14 -24.02 -5.74
CA LYS A 305 -2.81 -24.35 -6.25
C LYS A 305 -2.04 -25.26 -5.30
N GLU A 306 -2.12 -25.00 -3.99
CA GLU A 306 -1.53 -25.84 -2.95
C GLU A 306 -2.10 -27.27 -2.96
N GLU A 307 -3.37 -27.44 -3.33
CA GLU A 307 -3.99 -28.76 -3.48
C GLU A 307 -3.80 -29.40 -4.87
N GLY A 308 -3.11 -28.74 -5.81
CA GLY A 308 -2.92 -29.22 -7.18
C GLY A 308 -4.22 -29.24 -8.00
N LEU A 309 -5.16 -28.35 -7.67
CA LEU A 309 -6.44 -28.21 -8.36
C LEU A 309 -6.46 -27.02 -9.34
N PHE A 310 -5.58 -26.03 -9.15
CA PHE A 310 -5.54 -24.80 -9.94
C PHE A 310 -5.38 -25.08 -11.45
N GLU A 311 -4.51 -26.02 -11.82
CA GLU A 311 -4.23 -26.40 -13.21
C GLU A 311 -5.40 -27.15 -13.88
N LYS A 312 -6.44 -27.49 -13.13
CA LYS A 312 -7.67 -28.11 -13.64
C LYS A 312 -8.76 -27.09 -13.98
N LEU A 313 -8.51 -25.80 -13.71
CA LEU A 313 -9.39 -24.74 -14.17
C LEU A 313 -9.25 -24.62 -15.70
N ASP A 314 -10.32 -24.90 -16.40
CA ASP A 314 -10.41 -24.89 -17.86
C ASP A 314 -11.00 -23.58 -18.41
N GLU A 315 -11.57 -22.75 -17.54
CA GLU A 315 -12.20 -21.48 -17.88
C GLU A 315 -11.58 -20.31 -17.11
N LYS A 316 -11.53 -19.13 -17.72
CA LYS A 316 -11.17 -17.89 -17.02
C LYS A 316 -12.26 -17.49 -16.02
N ILE A 317 -11.84 -17.07 -14.85
CA ILE A 317 -12.75 -16.58 -13.81
C ILE A 317 -13.02 -15.10 -14.06
N CYS A 318 -14.26 -14.77 -14.44
CA CYS A 318 -14.67 -13.41 -14.66
C CYS A 318 -15.02 -12.72 -13.34
N ILE A 319 -14.49 -11.50 -13.13
CA ILE A 319 -14.71 -10.70 -11.93
C ILE A 319 -14.81 -9.20 -12.27
N GLY A 320 -15.74 -8.51 -11.63
CA GLY A 320 -15.81 -7.04 -11.70
C GLY A 320 -17.13 -6.48 -12.21
N GLN A 321 -17.28 -5.17 -12.02
CA GLN A 321 -18.52 -4.43 -12.30
C GLN A 321 -18.84 -4.39 -13.81
N GLY A 322 -17.81 -4.49 -14.66
CA GLY A 322 -18.00 -4.55 -16.10
C GLY A 322 -18.76 -5.78 -16.60
N TYR A 323 -19.02 -6.77 -15.74
CA TYR A 323 -19.85 -7.94 -16.05
C TYR A 323 -21.31 -7.82 -15.63
N ARG A 324 -21.71 -6.72 -15.00
CA ARG A 324 -23.13 -6.50 -14.60
C ARG A 324 -24.05 -6.63 -15.80
N GLY A 325 -25.01 -7.56 -15.68
CA GLY A 325 -26.00 -7.82 -16.71
C GLY A 325 -25.55 -8.71 -17.87
N LYS A 326 -24.26 -9.03 -17.97
CA LYS A 326 -23.70 -9.95 -18.97
C LYS A 326 -23.87 -11.40 -18.54
N THR A 327 -23.75 -12.32 -19.50
CA THR A 327 -23.74 -13.77 -19.31
C THR A 327 -22.34 -14.29 -19.57
N GLY A 328 -21.96 -15.40 -18.93
CA GLY A 328 -20.66 -16.06 -19.08
C GLY A 328 -20.69 -17.44 -18.45
N VAL A 329 -19.53 -18.09 -18.35
CA VAL A 329 -19.39 -19.47 -17.86
C VAL A 329 -19.10 -19.47 -16.37
N LEU A 330 -18.02 -18.81 -15.93
CA LEU A 330 -17.51 -18.85 -14.56
C LEU A 330 -17.29 -17.44 -14.03
N GLY A 331 -17.87 -17.13 -12.88
CA GLY A 331 -17.81 -15.80 -12.31
C GLY A 331 -17.73 -15.76 -10.79
N VAL A 332 -17.20 -14.64 -10.26
CA VAL A 332 -17.10 -14.36 -8.83
C VAL A 332 -17.78 -13.04 -8.48
N GLY A 333 -18.66 -13.13 -7.48
CA GLY A 333 -19.37 -11.99 -6.92
C GLY A 333 -20.68 -11.65 -7.62
N HIS A 334 -21.48 -10.82 -6.95
CA HIS A 334 -22.81 -10.40 -7.42
C HIS A 334 -22.82 -9.80 -8.84
N CYS A 335 -21.72 -9.21 -9.28
CA CYS A 335 -21.63 -8.62 -10.62
C CYS A 335 -21.72 -9.65 -11.75
N THR A 336 -21.49 -10.92 -11.45
CA THR A 336 -21.56 -12.06 -12.38
C THR A 336 -22.81 -12.94 -12.16
N CYS A 337 -23.85 -12.45 -11.49
CA CYS A 337 -25.03 -13.23 -11.09
C CYS A 337 -25.86 -13.82 -12.24
N LYS A 338 -25.57 -13.47 -13.50
CA LYS A 338 -26.18 -14.06 -14.70
C LYS A 338 -25.30 -15.11 -15.40
N PHE A 339 -24.15 -15.44 -14.80
CA PHE A 339 -23.26 -16.47 -15.34
C PHE A 339 -23.82 -17.87 -15.03
N GLN A 340 -23.38 -18.85 -15.80
CA GLN A 340 -23.81 -20.26 -15.62
C GLN A 340 -23.38 -20.78 -14.25
N ASN A 341 -22.14 -20.51 -13.88
CA ASN A 341 -21.56 -20.85 -12.58
C ASN A 341 -21.02 -19.58 -11.95
N TYR A 342 -21.49 -19.22 -10.76
CA TYR A 342 -20.98 -18.07 -10.04
C TYR A 342 -21.14 -18.25 -8.53
N VAL A 343 -20.25 -17.63 -7.75
CA VAL A 343 -20.40 -17.52 -6.31
C VAL A 343 -21.00 -16.15 -5.96
N GLU A 344 -22.09 -16.15 -5.21
CA GLU A 344 -22.79 -14.93 -4.79
C GLU A 344 -21.98 -14.23 -3.67
N GLY A 345 -22.05 -12.91 -3.60
CA GLY A 345 -21.44 -12.08 -2.56
C GLY A 345 -20.98 -10.73 -3.10
N CYS A 346 -20.86 -9.73 -2.20
CA CYS A 346 -20.37 -8.40 -2.57
C CYS A 346 -19.51 -7.78 -1.45
N PRO A 347 -18.28 -8.30 -1.24
CA PRO A 347 -17.62 -9.45 -1.87
C PRO A 347 -18.11 -10.79 -1.31
N PRO A 348 -17.94 -11.91 -2.04
CA PRO A 348 -17.92 -13.24 -1.45
C PRO A 348 -16.64 -13.44 -0.63
N LEU A 349 -16.67 -14.26 0.41
CA LEU A 349 -15.51 -14.53 1.25
C LEU A 349 -14.57 -15.53 0.57
N GLU A 350 -13.30 -15.48 0.94
CA GLU A 350 -12.24 -16.36 0.42
C GLU A 350 -12.62 -17.85 0.47
N GLY A 351 -13.07 -18.34 1.63
CA GLY A 351 -13.51 -19.73 1.78
C GLY A 351 -14.71 -20.11 0.92
N GLU A 352 -15.66 -19.18 0.70
CA GLU A 352 -16.79 -19.38 -0.19
C GLU A 352 -16.36 -19.50 -1.65
N ILE A 353 -15.42 -18.67 -2.09
CA ILE A 353 -14.83 -18.72 -3.42
C ILE A 353 -14.08 -20.04 -3.61
N TYR A 354 -13.25 -20.43 -2.64
CA TYR A 354 -12.47 -21.67 -2.68
C TYR A 354 -13.37 -22.89 -2.80
N GLU A 355 -14.38 -23.06 -1.94
CA GLU A 355 -15.30 -24.20 -1.97
C GLU A 355 -16.12 -24.25 -3.26
N PHE A 356 -16.54 -23.07 -3.76
CA PHE A 356 -17.24 -22.96 -5.03
C PHE A 356 -16.38 -23.43 -6.21
N LEU A 357 -15.16 -22.93 -6.33
CA LEU A 357 -14.24 -23.30 -7.41
C LEU A 357 -13.82 -24.77 -7.32
N LYS A 358 -13.59 -25.30 -6.11
CA LYS A 358 -13.31 -26.72 -5.87
C LYS A 358 -14.49 -27.60 -6.32
N GLY A 359 -15.71 -27.17 -6.04
CA GLY A 359 -16.92 -27.84 -6.51
C GLY A 359 -17.07 -27.82 -8.04
N TYR A 360 -16.79 -26.68 -8.66
CA TYR A 360 -16.78 -26.50 -10.11
C TYR A 360 -15.80 -27.48 -10.80
N ILE A 361 -14.54 -27.50 -10.36
CA ILE A 361 -13.49 -28.42 -10.86
C ILE A 361 -13.90 -29.90 -10.68
N GLY A 362 -14.59 -30.22 -9.59
CA GLY A 362 -15.08 -31.60 -9.30
C GLY A 362 -16.32 -31.99 -10.09
N GLY A 363 -16.80 -31.14 -11.01
CA GLY A 363 -18.03 -31.41 -11.78
C GLY A 363 -19.32 -31.36 -10.96
N ARG A 364 -19.27 -30.85 -9.74
CA ARG A 364 -20.43 -30.56 -8.91
C ARG A 364 -20.89 -29.13 -9.25
N THR A 365 -21.91 -29.02 -10.10
CA THR A 365 -22.62 -27.72 -10.26
C THR A 365 -23.21 -27.36 -8.90
N PRO A 366 -22.81 -26.24 -8.27
CA PRO A 366 -23.49 -25.79 -7.06
C PRO A 366 -24.96 -25.55 -7.42
N GLY A 367 -25.85 -26.23 -6.74
CA GLY A 367 -27.30 -26.13 -6.99
C GLY A 367 -27.77 -24.66 -6.90
N LYS A 368 -28.68 -24.29 -7.80
CA LYS A 368 -29.45 -23.06 -7.78
C LYS A 368 -30.20 -22.90 -6.46
#